data_9d7568787039dcdd6f7874e1bbd78f1a
#
_entry.id   9d7568787039dcdd6f7874e1bbd78f1a
#
_cell.length_a   1.000
_cell.length_b   1.000
_cell.length_c   1.000
_cell.angle_alpha   90.00
_cell.angle_beta   90.00
_cell.angle_gamma   90.00
#
_symmetry.space_group_name_H-M   'P 1'
#
loop_
_entity.id
_entity.type
_entity.pdbx_description
1 polymer ?
#
loop_
_entity_poly.entity_id
_entity_poly.type
_entity_poly.pdbx_seq_one_letter_code
_entity_poly.pdbx_strand_id
1 'polypeptide(L)'
;MSLEKQKRVRYDGAAIMAAWTEQGVSRTLLDAVNGWRAAYPLPAGGRQAEPVPFVYEGRAVIEGALAALLAGEHLLLVGPKATGKNMLAANLAAVFGRPVWNVSFHVQMDAEGLLGTDTLRDGRVVFRPGPIVECAEAGGFAVLDEINMARNEALAVLHSLLDDRGMVEVPGHGVAELQRSARVIGTMNHGYAGTRELNEALASRFVVLRMPELTETALLSLLAKGCPELSQNGRNVLCKLFLALAEKHAQGEISSRAVDLRGLRSAVRMMQFGVTPWQAIAMGMIDKCMEEEEREIAFDVVRLFVGEGDSADGFFA
;
A
#
# COMPACT_ATOMS: atom_id res chain seq x y z
N MET A 1 -4.29 33.78 -5.80
CA MET A 1 -5.15 33.05 -4.86
C MET A 1 -4.25 32.11 -4.06
N SER A 2 -4.11 32.32 -2.76
CA SER A 2 -3.17 31.64 -1.88
C SER A 2 -3.50 30.14 -1.83
N LEU A 3 -2.53 29.32 -2.20
CA LEU A 3 -2.55 27.87 -1.93
C LEU A 3 -2.38 27.67 -0.42
N GLU A 4 -3.43 27.94 0.34
CA GLU A 4 -3.47 27.46 1.72
C GLU A 4 -3.33 25.93 1.66
N LYS A 5 -2.23 25.44 2.23
CA LYS A 5 -2.01 24.05 2.48
C LYS A 5 -3.24 23.55 3.28
N GLN A 6 -4.22 22.97 2.59
CA GLN A 6 -5.25 22.18 3.27
C GLN A 6 -4.49 21.20 4.18
N LYS A 7 -4.58 21.39 5.49
CA LYS A 7 -4.04 20.46 6.48
C LYS A 7 -4.74 19.13 6.22
N ARG A 8 -4.07 18.24 5.48
CA ARG A 8 -4.58 16.89 5.28
C ARG A 8 -4.74 16.27 6.65
N VAL A 9 -5.95 15.86 6.98
CA VAL A 9 -6.24 15.08 8.19
C VAL A 9 -5.28 13.90 8.18
N ARG A 10 -4.60 13.67 9.29
CA ARG A 10 -3.75 12.51 9.49
C ARG A 10 -4.29 11.72 10.68
N TYR A 11 -4.30 10.43 10.55
CA TYR A 11 -4.85 9.49 11.53
C TYR A 11 -3.69 8.81 12.26
N ASP A 12 -3.63 8.96 13.55
CA ASP A 12 -2.77 8.16 14.43
C ASP A 12 -3.44 6.82 14.74
N GLY A 13 -2.74 5.95 15.47
CA GLY A 13 -3.25 4.63 15.81
C GLY A 13 -4.57 4.66 16.57
N ALA A 14 -4.80 5.65 17.42
CA ALA A 14 -6.03 5.78 18.21
C ALA A 14 -7.22 6.17 17.30
N ALA A 15 -7.01 7.14 16.41
CA ALA A 15 -8.03 7.55 15.44
C ALA A 15 -8.40 6.42 14.47
N ILE A 16 -7.40 5.61 14.04
CA ILE A 16 -7.66 4.44 13.19
C ILE A 16 -8.47 3.39 13.95
N MET A 17 -8.12 3.09 15.21
CA MET A 17 -8.87 2.13 16.04
C MET A 17 -10.33 2.57 16.27
N ALA A 18 -10.56 3.87 16.48
CA ALA A 18 -11.91 4.43 16.59
C ALA A 18 -12.70 4.21 15.28
N ALA A 19 -12.12 4.55 14.13
CA ALA A 19 -12.76 4.33 12.83
C ALA A 19 -13.01 2.84 12.52
N TRP A 20 -12.11 1.94 12.94
CA TRP A 20 -12.31 0.51 12.80
C TRP A 20 -13.39 -0.03 13.74
N THR A 21 -13.54 0.56 14.92
CA THR A 21 -14.66 0.25 15.84
C THR A 21 -16.00 0.62 15.21
N GLU A 22 -16.08 1.77 14.53
CA GLU A 22 -17.27 2.20 13.77
C GLU A 22 -17.59 1.27 12.60
N GLN A 23 -16.57 0.67 11.97
CA GLN A 23 -16.73 -0.35 10.94
C GLN A 23 -17.12 -1.73 11.49
N GLY A 24 -17.26 -1.88 12.81
CA GLY A 24 -17.64 -3.11 13.47
C GLY A 24 -16.51 -4.13 13.63
N VAL A 25 -15.24 -3.71 13.54
CA VAL A 25 -14.08 -4.55 13.88
C VAL A 25 -14.18 -5.01 15.33
N SER A 26 -13.86 -6.29 15.57
CA SER A 26 -13.96 -6.93 16.89
C SER A 26 -13.22 -6.16 17.97
N ARG A 27 -13.97 -5.75 19.02
CA ARG A 27 -13.38 -5.12 20.20
C ARG A 27 -12.32 -5.98 20.85
N THR A 28 -12.55 -7.28 20.93
CA THR A 28 -11.57 -8.24 21.48
C THR A 28 -10.22 -8.14 20.78
N LEU A 29 -10.20 -8.01 19.44
CA LEU A 29 -8.95 -7.84 18.70
C LEU A 29 -8.30 -6.49 18.97
N LEU A 30 -9.09 -5.41 19.02
CA LEU A 30 -8.57 -4.06 19.31
C LEU A 30 -8.00 -3.97 20.73
N ASP A 31 -8.68 -4.59 21.71
CA ASP A 31 -8.20 -4.66 23.09
C ASP A 31 -6.93 -5.52 23.20
N ALA A 32 -6.84 -6.63 22.44
CA ALA A 32 -5.62 -7.44 22.36
C ALA A 32 -4.45 -6.63 21.78
N VAL A 33 -4.67 -5.76 20.79
CA VAL A 33 -3.63 -4.86 20.27
C VAL A 33 -3.17 -3.87 21.35
N ASN A 34 -4.07 -3.32 22.15
CA ASN A 34 -3.70 -2.46 23.28
C ASN A 34 -2.86 -3.22 24.33
N GLY A 35 -3.24 -4.46 24.67
CA GLY A 35 -2.45 -5.34 25.52
C GLY A 35 -1.07 -5.64 24.95
N TRP A 36 -1.00 -5.92 23.65
CA TRP A 36 0.26 -6.14 22.95
C TRP A 36 1.17 -4.89 22.98
N ARG A 37 0.63 -3.68 22.75
CA ARG A 37 1.37 -2.41 22.87
C ARG A 37 1.95 -2.21 24.26
N ALA A 38 1.19 -2.54 25.30
CA ALA A 38 1.64 -2.46 26.68
C ALA A 38 2.76 -3.46 27.00
N ALA A 39 2.70 -4.67 26.42
CA ALA A 39 3.73 -5.72 26.56
C ALA A 39 5.03 -5.39 25.82
N TYR A 40 4.94 -4.62 24.73
CA TYR A 40 6.09 -4.24 23.91
C TYR A 40 6.20 -2.71 23.77
N PRO A 41 6.59 -1.98 24.83
CA PRO A 41 6.76 -0.53 24.75
C PRO A 41 7.91 -0.17 23.79
N LEU A 42 7.80 0.99 23.12
CA LEU A 42 8.92 1.52 22.35
C LEU A 42 9.99 2.07 23.30
N PRO A 43 11.29 1.92 22.98
CA PRO A 43 12.36 2.54 23.73
C PRO A 43 12.19 4.07 23.76
N ALA A 44 12.58 4.68 24.85
CA ALA A 44 12.60 6.14 24.97
C ALA A 44 13.53 6.75 23.90
N GLY A 45 13.03 7.73 23.15
CA GLY A 45 13.76 8.34 22.03
C GLY A 45 13.79 7.51 20.75
N GLY A 46 13.18 6.32 20.72
CA GLY A 46 13.07 5.50 19.51
C GLY A 46 12.16 6.14 18.46
N ARG A 47 12.32 5.69 17.21
CA ARG A 47 11.47 6.10 16.09
C ARG A 47 10.02 5.74 16.38
N GLN A 48 9.12 6.68 16.17
CA GLN A 48 7.70 6.52 16.44
C GLN A 48 6.91 6.13 15.18
N ALA A 49 5.72 5.56 15.39
CA ALA A 49 4.76 5.37 14.30
C ALA A 49 4.35 6.73 13.73
N GLU A 50 4.29 6.81 12.41
CA GLU A 50 3.86 8.04 11.72
C GLU A 50 2.35 8.03 11.48
N PRO A 51 1.65 9.17 11.70
CA PRO A 51 0.25 9.28 11.34
C PRO A 51 0.04 9.12 9.83
N VAL A 52 -1.02 8.42 9.44
CA VAL A 52 -1.33 8.07 8.04
C VAL A 52 -2.43 8.96 7.45
N PRO A 53 -2.46 9.15 6.12
CA PRO A 53 -3.43 10.06 5.49
C PRO A 53 -4.82 9.45 5.30
N PHE A 54 -4.97 8.13 5.40
CA PHE A 54 -6.23 7.43 5.14
C PHE A 54 -6.40 6.24 6.07
N VAL A 55 -7.66 5.92 6.38
CA VAL A 55 -8.04 4.71 7.11
C VAL A 55 -8.52 3.67 6.12
N TYR A 56 -8.00 2.45 6.20
CA TYR A 56 -8.43 1.31 5.39
C TYR A 56 -9.84 0.86 5.82
N GLU A 57 -10.65 0.51 4.84
CA GLU A 57 -12.01 -0.03 5.02
C GLU A 57 -12.07 -1.48 4.55
N GLY A 58 -12.61 -2.35 5.38
CA GLY A 58 -12.72 -3.79 5.07
C GLY A 58 -12.56 -4.65 6.31
N ARG A 59 -13.62 -4.76 7.10
CA ARG A 59 -13.66 -5.43 8.39
C ARG A 59 -12.96 -6.80 8.39
N ALA A 60 -13.35 -7.70 7.48
CA ALA A 60 -12.83 -9.06 7.48
C ALA A 60 -11.31 -9.12 7.24
N VAL A 61 -10.78 -8.26 6.36
CA VAL A 61 -9.34 -8.16 6.08
C VAL A 61 -8.61 -7.58 7.28
N ILE A 62 -9.17 -6.54 7.91
CA ILE A 62 -8.61 -5.93 9.12
C ILE A 62 -8.52 -6.96 10.25
N GLU A 63 -9.62 -7.68 10.54
CA GLU A 63 -9.68 -8.69 11.60
C GLU A 63 -8.67 -9.82 11.35
N GLY A 64 -8.57 -10.31 10.11
CA GLY A 64 -7.59 -11.33 9.74
C GLY A 64 -6.15 -10.84 9.90
N ALA A 65 -5.86 -9.59 9.49
CA ALA A 65 -4.54 -8.99 9.65
C ALA A 65 -4.16 -8.80 11.13
N LEU A 66 -5.08 -8.28 11.94
CA LEU A 66 -4.86 -8.11 13.37
C LEU A 66 -4.60 -9.44 14.07
N ALA A 67 -5.41 -10.46 13.77
CA ALA A 67 -5.26 -11.79 14.35
C ALA A 67 -3.90 -12.41 14.02
N ALA A 68 -3.48 -12.37 12.76
CA ALA A 68 -2.20 -12.90 12.33
C ALA A 68 -1.01 -12.17 13.01
N LEU A 69 -1.01 -10.84 13.01
CA LEU A 69 0.07 -10.06 13.66
C LEU A 69 0.13 -10.28 15.18
N LEU A 70 -1.02 -10.42 15.85
CA LEU A 70 -1.10 -10.74 17.28
C LEU A 70 -0.59 -12.15 17.58
N ALA A 71 -0.83 -13.11 16.68
CA ALA A 71 -0.30 -14.47 16.76
C ALA A 71 1.23 -14.54 16.58
N GLY A 72 1.86 -13.46 16.12
CA GLY A 72 3.31 -13.43 15.88
C GLY A 72 3.69 -13.58 14.42
N GLU A 73 2.71 -13.82 13.55
CA GLU A 73 2.92 -14.12 12.15
C GLU A 73 3.31 -12.90 11.31
N HIS A 74 3.94 -13.15 10.16
CA HIS A 74 4.20 -12.19 9.11
C HIS A 74 3.07 -12.21 8.08
N LEU A 75 2.80 -11.09 7.40
CA LEU A 75 1.70 -10.97 6.45
C LEU A 75 2.19 -10.82 5.02
N LEU A 76 1.50 -11.47 4.09
CA LEU A 76 1.59 -11.20 2.66
C LEU A 76 0.22 -10.75 2.13
N LEU A 77 0.13 -9.46 1.78
CA LEU A 77 -1.08 -8.86 1.22
C LEU A 77 -1.07 -9.02 -0.30
N VAL A 78 -1.95 -9.87 -0.83
CA VAL A 78 -2.00 -10.22 -2.25
C VAL A 78 -3.28 -9.70 -2.88
N GLY A 79 -3.20 -9.04 -4.02
CA GLY A 79 -4.39 -8.59 -4.74
C GLY A 79 -4.11 -7.58 -5.84
N PRO A 80 -5.16 -7.15 -6.57
CA PRO A 80 -5.05 -6.17 -7.64
C PRO A 80 -4.43 -4.84 -7.20
N LYS A 81 -4.00 -4.02 -8.15
CA LYS A 81 -3.58 -2.63 -7.86
C LYS A 81 -4.75 -1.85 -7.25
N ALA A 82 -4.42 -0.82 -6.50
CA ALA A 82 -5.38 0.10 -5.87
C ALA A 82 -6.31 -0.50 -4.79
N THR A 83 -6.14 -1.76 -4.38
CA THR A 83 -6.92 -2.38 -3.29
C THR A 83 -6.51 -1.94 -1.87
N GLY A 84 -5.54 -1.03 -1.74
CA GLY A 84 -5.18 -0.44 -0.46
C GLY A 84 -4.18 -1.25 0.37
N LYS A 85 -3.41 -2.19 -0.22
CA LYS A 85 -2.39 -3.00 0.49
C LYS A 85 -1.44 -2.16 1.34
N ASN A 86 -0.80 -1.15 0.75
CA ASN A 86 0.14 -0.28 1.46
C ASN A 86 -0.55 0.61 2.49
N MET A 87 -1.80 1.00 2.23
CA MET A 87 -2.61 1.74 3.19
C MET A 87 -2.92 0.88 4.42
N LEU A 88 -3.33 -0.38 4.22
CA LEU A 88 -3.56 -1.33 5.32
C LEU A 88 -2.28 -1.58 6.11
N ALA A 89 -1.14 -1.84 5.44
CA ALA A 89 0.14 -2.05 6.11
C ALA A 89 0.54 -0.85 7.00
N ALA A 90 0.39 0.37 6.49
CA ALA A 90 0.67 1.59 7.25
C ALA A 90 -0.32 1.78 8.43
N ASN A 91 -1.60 1.45 8.23
CA ASN A 91 -2.61 1.51 9.30
C ASN A 91 -2.31 0.50 10.41
N LEU A 92 -1.95 -0.74 10.05
CA LEU A 92 -1.56 -1.77 11.02
C LEU A 92 -0.37 -1.31 11.85
N ALA A 93 0.69 -0.81 11.23
CA ALA A 93 1.85 -0.31 11.95
C ALA A 93 1.49 0.85 12.90
N ALA A 94 0.65 1.79 12.47
CA ALA A 94 0.18 2.90 13.30
C ALA A 94 -0.66 2.40 14.49
N VAL A 95 -1.55 1.43 14.26
CA VAL A 95 -2.41 0.83 15.30
C VAL A 95 -1.57 0.04 16.31
N PHE A 96 -0.55 -0.70 15.87
CA PHE A 96 0.40 -1.36 16.77
C PHE A 96 1.40 -0.38 17.41
N GLY A 97 1.39 0.89 17.00
CA GLY A 97 2.28 1.92 17.52
C GLY A 97 3.73 1.71 17.13
N ARG A 98 4.02 1.14 15.95
CA ARG A 98 5.36 0.77 15.52
C ARG A 98 5.88 1.65 14.38
N PRO A 99 7.19 1.99 14.40
CA PRO A 99 7.82 2.64 13.26
C PRO A 99 7.85 1.70 12.05
N VAL A 100 7.85 2.29 10.84
CA VAL A 100 7.81 1.55 9.58
C VAL A 100 9.09 1.75 8.79
N TRP A 101 9.62 0.67 8.26
CA TRP A 101 10.64 0.67 7.22
C TRP A 101 10.02 0.20 5.91
N ASN A 102 9.85 1.13 4.98
CA ASN A 102 9.31 0.82 3.66
C ASN A 102 10.45 0.44 2.71
N VAL A 103 10.35 -0.73 2.13
CA VAL A 103 11.30 -1.26 1.14
C VAL A 103 10.53 -1.54 -0.15
N SER A 104 10.78 -0.75 -1.20
CA SER A 104 10.20 -1.00 -2.52
C SER A 104 11.14 -1.89 -3.32
N PHE A 105 10.65 -3.06 -3.68
CA PHE A 105 11.44 -4.03 -4.44
C PHE A 105 11.45 -3.71 -5.93
N HIS A 106 12.59 -3.95 -6.55
CA HIS A 106 12.79 -3.84 -7.99
C HIS A 106 13.84 -4.88 -8.44
N VAL A 107 13.95 -5.09 -9.74
CA VAL A 107 14.79 -6.17 -10.32
C VAL A 107 16.27 -6.07 -9.94
N GLN A 108 16.77 -4.87 -9.63
CA GLN A 108 18.19 -4.63 -9.26
C GLN A 108 18.43 -4.66 -7.75
N MET A 109 17.39 -4.88 -6.93
CA MET A 109 17.55 -5.02 -5.48
C MET A 109 18.42 -6.23 -5.17
N ASP A 110 19.39 -6.04 -4.27
CA ASP A 110 20.28 -7.09 -3.77
C ASP A 110 20.17 -7.23 -2.24
N ALA A 111 20.90 -8.19 -1.70
CA ALA A 111 20.94 -8.45 -0.26
C ALA A 111 21.54 -7.29 0.53
N GLU A 112 22.53 -6.60 -0.02
CA GLU A 112 23.20 -5.47 0.64
C GLU A 112 22.23 -4.30 0.84
N GLY A 113 21.37 -4.02 -0.14
CA GLY A 113 20.32 -3.00 -0.01
C GLY A 113 19.31 -3.30 1.10
N LEU A 114 19.15 -4.56 1.49
CA LEU A 114 18.26 -5.00 2.57
C LEU A 114 18.97 -5.04 3.93
N LEU A 115 20.19 -5.58 3.95
CA LEU A 115 20.95 -5.83 5.19
C LEU A 115 21.83 -4.67 5.61
N GLY A 116 22.41 -3.95 4.66
CA GLY A 116 23.33 -2.86 4.91
C GLY A 116 24.65 -3.00 4.18
N THR A 117 25.43 -1.93 4.20
CA THR A 117 26.69 -1.84 3.47
C THR A 117 27.76 -1.16 4.32
N ASP A 118 29.03 -1.50 4.03
CA ASP A 118 30.17 -0.75 4.56
C ASP A 118 30.32 0.57 3.82
N THR A 119 30.46 1.65 4.60
CA THR A 119 30.65 3.00 4.07
C THR A 119 31.91 3.62 4.65
N LEU A 120 32.61 4.42 3.87
CA LEU A 120 33.77 5.20 4.36
C LEU A 120 33.26 6.50 4.99
N ARG A 121 33.46 6.66 6.30
CA ARG A 121 33.12 7.88 7.02
C ARG A 121 34.33 8.34 7.85
N ASP A 122 34.77 9.57 7.68
CA ASP A 122 35.92 10.16 8.38
C ASP A 122 37.20 9.30 8.33
N GLY A 123 37.44 8.66 7.15
CA GLY A 123 38.62 7.80 6.94
C GLY A 123 38.52 6.41 7.59
N ARG A 124 37.37 6.03 8.11
CA ARG A 124 37.11 4.71 8.71
C ARG A 124 35.99 4.01 7.99
N VAL A 125 36.09 2.68 7.85
CA VAL A 125 35.01 1.86 7.38
C VAL A 125 34.01 1.71 8.52
N VAL A 126 32.75 2.08 8.24
CA VAL A 126 31.63 1.98 9.19
C VAL A 126 30.49 1.25 8.52
N PHE A 127 29.95 0.23 9.17
CA PHE A 127 28.75 -0.44 8.71
C PHE A 127 27.52 0.48 8.85
N ARG A 128 26.78 0.59 7.77
CA ARG A 128 25.48 1.26 7.75
C ARG A 128 24.41 0.19 7.63
N PRO A 129 23.61 -0.09 8.69
CA PRO A 129 22.58 -1.11 8.63
C PRO A 129 21.51 -0.74 7.59
N GLY A 130 21.00 -1.74 6.91
CA GLY A 130 19.90 -1.62 5.97
C GLY A 130 18.53 -1.67 6.67
N PRO A 131 17.46 -1.40 5.94
CA PRO A 131 16.12 -1.27 6.51
C PRO A 131 15.60 -2.52 7.23
N ILE A 132 16.03 -3.70 6.82
CA ILE A 132 15.64 -4.97 7.46
C ILE A 132 16.33 -5.11 8.80
N VAL A 133 17.63 -4.83 8.87
CA VAL A 133 18.39 -4.90 10.12
C VAL A 133 17.90 -3.85 11.10
N GLU A 134 17.74 -2.60 10.66
CA GLU A 134 17.18 -1.53 11.50
C GLU A 134 15.79 -1.89 12.06
N CYS A 135 14.92 -2.44 11.22
CA CYS A 135 13.59 -2.87 11.63
C CYS A 135 13.63 -4.01 12.64
N ALA A 136 14.48 -5.02 12.40
CA ALA A 136 14.64 -6.18 13.27
C ALA A 136 15.08 -5.75 14.67
N GLU A 137 16.11 -4.92 14.75
CA GLU A 137 16.70 -4.43 16.01
C GLU A 137 15.77 -3.45 16.75
N ALA A 138 15.04 -2.60 16.03
CA ALA A 138 14.12 -1.64 16.64
C ALA A 138 12.75 -2.24 17.02
N GLY A 139 12.45 -3.44 16.60
CA GLY A 139 11.15 -4.07 16.83
C GLY A 139 10.00 -3.38 16.11
N GLY A 140 10.27 -2.86 14.91
CA GLY A 140 9.32 -2.15 14.07
C GLY A 140 8.61 -3.03 13.03
N PHE A 141 7.98 -2.39 12.05
CA PHE A 141 7.32 -3.07 10.94
C PHE A 141 8.07 -2.82 9.64
N ALA A 142 8.54 -3.88 8.98
CA ALA A 142 9.10 -3.80 7.63
C ALA A 142 7.97 -4.03 6.62
N VAL A 143 7.73 -3.02 5.77
CA VAL A 143 6.76 -3.13 4.67
C VAL A 143 7.53 -3.35 3.37
N LEU A 144 7.43 -4.56 2.84
CA LEU A 144 8.11 -5.02 1.64
C LEU A 144 7.17 -4.86 0.44
N ASP A 145 7.26 -3.70 -0.22
CA ASP A 145 6.36 -3.37 -1.33
C ASP A 145 6.80 -4.03 -2.63
N GLU A 146 5.83 -4.66 -3.31
CA GLU A 146 6.04 -5.38 -4.57
C GLU A 146 7.13 -6.47 -4.47
N ILE A 147 7.10 -7.27 -3.38
CA ILE A 147 8.12 -8.28 -3.07
C ILE A 147 8.40 -9.24 -4.23
N ASN A 148 7.40 -9.50 -5.07
CA ASN A 148 7.50 -10.35 -6.25
C ASN A 148 8.19 -9.71 -7.47
N MET A 149 8.66 -8.46 -7.36
CA MET A 149 9.50 -7.81 -8.37
C MET A 149 10.99 -8.12 -8.16
N ALA A 150 11.39 -8.55 -6.98
CA ALA A 150 12.77 -8.89 -6.68
C ALA A 150 13.20 -10.21 -7.32
N ARG A 151 14.50 -10.39 -7.41
CA ARG A 151 15.11 -11.70 -7.73
C ARG A 151 15.11 -12.57 -6.49
N ASN A 152 15.03 -13.90 -6.68
CA ASN A 152 15.04 -14.85 -5.58
C ASN A 152 16.31 -14.76 -4.72
N GLU A 153 17.44 -14.42 -5.32
CA GLU A 153 18.73 -14.25 -4.65
C GLU A 153 18.68 -13.13 -3.60
N ALA A 154 18.03 -12.01 -3.93
CA ALA A 154 17.85 -10.91 -2.99
C ALA A 154 16.89 -11.28 -1.85
N LEU A 155 15.90 -12.11 -2.13
CA LEU A 155 14.92 -12.56 -1.13
C LEU A 155 15.45 -13.67 -0.22
N ALA A 156 16.56 -14.32 -0.58
CA ALA A 156 17.12 -15.44 0.17
C ALA A 156 17.44 -15.07 1.64
N VAL A 157 17.84 -13.82 1.88
CA VAL A 157 18.15 -13.33 3.23
C VAL A 157 16.92 -13.27 4.15
N LEU A 158 15.73 -13.22 3.58
CA LEU A 158 14.48 -13.18 4.35
C LEU A 158 14.07 -14.55 4.89
N HIS A 159 14.58 -15.66 4.32
CA HIS A 159 14.17 -17.00 4.75
C HIS A 159 14.48 -17.27 6.22
N SER A 160 15.68 -16.93 6.67
CA SER A 160 16.10 -17.14 8.06
C SER A 160 15.52 -16.10 9.03
N LEU A 161 15.20 -14.92 8.52
CA LEU A 161 14.56 -13.87 9.31
C LEU A 161 13.09 -14.18 9.60
N LEU A 162 12.39 -14.78 8.62
CA LEU A 162 10.95 -15.03 8.68
C LEU A 162 10.60 -16.44 9.16
N ASP A 163 11.59 -17.28 9.47
CA ASP A 163 11.36 -18.58 10.10
C ASP A 163 11.48 -18.50 11.63
N ASP A 164 11.31 -19.63 12.30
CA ASP A 164 11.38 -19.75 13.77
C ASP A 164 12.70 -19.28 14.38
N ARG A 165 13.76 -19.16 13.58
CA ARG A 165 15.05 -18.64 14.04
C ARG A 165 14.99 -17.13 14.29
N GLY A 166 14.20 -16.40 13.50
CA GLY A 166 14.02 -14.96 13.65
C GLY A 166 15.34 -14.18 13.57
N MET A 167 16.29 -14.61 12.71
CA MET A 167 17.60 -13.99 12.64
C MET A 167 18.12 -13.96 11.20
N VAL A 168 19.00 -13.00 10.90
CA VAL A 168 19.72 -12.93 9.64
C VAL A 168 21.20 -12.66 9.86
N GLU A 169 22.04 -13.41 9.17
CA GLU A 169 23.49 -13.17 9.16
C GLU A 169 23.81 -11.96 8.30
N VAL A 170 24.51 -10.99 8.89
CA VAL A 170 25.00 -9.79 8.21
C VAL A 170 26.50 -10.01 7.92
N PRO A 171 26.90 -10.19 6.66
CA PRO A 171 28.27 -10.53 6.30
C PRO A 171 29.29 -9.57 6.92
N GLY A 172 30.24 -10.08 7.69
CA GLY A 172 31.28 -9.30 8.36
C GLY A 172 30.83 -8.55 9.63
N HIS A 173 29.53 -8.56 9.98
CA HIS A 173 28.97 -7.78 11.10
C HIS A 173 28.17 -8.62 12.11
N GLY A 174 28.13 -9.95 11.93
CA GLY A 174 27.46 -10.85 12.87
C GLY A 174 26.02 -11.13 12.51
N VAL A 175 25.16 -11.29 13.51
CA VAL A 175 23.77 -11.72 13.35
C VAL A 175 22.85 -10.62 13.88
N ALA A 176 21.86 -10.23 13.07
CA ALA A 176 20.76 -9.39 13.51
C ALA A 176 19.56 -10.26 13.88
N GLU A 177 19.03 -10.09 15.09
CA GLU A 177 17.88 -10.83 15.61
C GLU A 177 16.59 -10.02 15.47
N LEU A 178 15.54 -10.69 15.04
CA LEU A 178 14.20 -10.10 14.93
C LEU A 178 13.59 -9.98 16.32
N GLN A 179 13.42 -8.78 16.81
CA GLN A 179 12.74 -8.57 18.09
C GLN A 179 11.31 -9.12 18.04
N ARG A 180 10.81 -9.64 19.16
CA ARG A 180 9.47 -10.23 19.27
C ARG A 180 8.33 -9.29 18.84
N SER A 181 8.56 -8.00 18.88
CA SER A 181 7.60 -6.97 18.41
C SER A 181 7.73 -6.65 16.92
N ALA A 182 8.80 -7.07 16.26
CA ALA A 182 8.98 -6.80 14.83
C ALA A 182 8.05 -7.67 13.98
N ARG A 183 7.55 -7.09 12.88
CA ARG A 183 6.72 -7.79 11.90
C ARG A 183 7.13 -7.42 10.49
N VAL A 184 6.95 -8.35 9.58
CA VAL A 184 7.16 -8.12 8.16
C VAL A 184 5.81 -8.22 7.45
N ILE A 185 5.51 -7.22 6.62
CA ILE A 185 4.30 -7.17 5.80
C ILE A 185 4.74 -7.05 4.35
N GLY A 186 4.65 -8.14 3.60
CA GLY A 186 4.87 -8.13 2.16
C GLY A 186 3.61 -7.65 1.43
N THR A 187 3.79 -6.93 0.31
CA THR A 187 2.70 -6.68 -0.65
C THR A 187 3.05 -7.28 -2.00
N MET A 188 2.05 -7.85 -2.66
CA MET A 188 2.22 -8.48 -3.96
C MET A 188 1.05 -8.12 -4.87
N ASN A 189 1.37 -7.66 -6.07
CA ASN A 189 0.39 -7.51 -7.13
C ASN A 189 0.26 -8.84 -7.88
N HIS A 190 -0.97 -9.22 -8.23
CA HIS A 190 -1.28 -10.47 -8.92
C HIS A 190 -1.72 -10.19 -10.35
N GLY A 191 -1.24 -11.01 -11.31
CA GLY A 191 -1.73 -10.98 -12.69
C GLY A 191 -1.15 -9.87 -13.59
N TYR A 192 0.03 -9.30 -13.31
CA TYR A 192 0.63 -8.25 -14.14
C TYR A 192 1.89 -8.70 -14.87
N ALA A 193 2.13 -8.12 -16.04
CA ALA A 193 3.36 -8.32 -16.79
C ALA A 193 4.58 -7.92 -15.94
N GLY A 194 5.58 -8.80 -15.88
CA GLY A 194 6.80 -8.59 -15.09
C GLY A 194 6.72 -9.03 -13.63
N THR A 195 5.56 -9.45 -13.12
CA THR A 195 5.46 -10.09 -11.80
C THR A 195 5.93 -11.53 -11.89
N ARG A 196 6.68 -11.97 -10.88
CA ARG A 196 7.12 -13.35 -10.71
C ARG A 196 6.27 -14.03 -9.65
N GLU A 197 6.18 -15.33 -9.70
CA GLU A 197 5.68 -16.10 -8.58
C GLU A 197 6.70 -16.03 -7.44
N LEU A 198 6.22 -15.78 -6.23
CA LEU A 198 7.06 -15.86 -5.06
C LEU A 198 7.44 -17.31 -4.82
N ASN A 199 8.71 -17.55 -4.49
CA ASN A 199 9.18 -18.89 -4.13
C ASN A 199 8.29 -19.46 -3.02
N GLU A 200 7.84 -20.70 -3.19
CA GLU A 200 6.93 -21.39 -2.27
C GLU A 200 7.49 -21.44 -0.85
N ALA A 201 8.78 -21.68 -0.70
CA ALA A 201 9.45 -21.71 0.60
C ALA A 201 9.41 -20.34 1.32
N LEU A 202 9.44 -19.22 0.59
CA LEU A 202 9.28 -17.90 1.16
C LEU A 202 7.80 -17.58 1.44
N ALA A 203 6.92 -17.96 0.51
CA ALA A 203 5.47 -17.74 0.67
C ALA A 203 4.91 -18.46 1.90
N SER A 204 5.42 -19.67 2.22
CA SER A 204 5.00 -20.44 3.39
C SER A 204 5.33 -19.81 4.75
N ARG A 205 6.18 -18.78 4.77
CA ARG A 205 6.55 -18.03 5.98
C ARG A 205 5.64 -16.84 6.25
N PHE A 206 4.63 -16.66 5.41
CA PHE A 206 3.65 -15.59 5.56
C PHE A 206 2.24 -16.15 5.74
N VAL A 207 1.45 -15.49 6.55
CA VAL A 207 0.00 -15.60 6.46
C VAL A 207 -0.46 -14.77 5.28
N VAL A 208 -1.07 -15.41 4.28
CA VAL A 208 -1.50 -14.76 3.05
C VAL A 208 -2.91 -14.19 3.22
N LEU A 209 -3.06 -12.89 3.06
CA LEU A 209 -4.35 -12.21 3.02
C LEU A 209 -4.65 -11.74 1.59
N ARG A 210 -5.70 -12.28 1.00
CA ARG A 210 -6.20 -11.83 -0.29
C ARG A 210 -7.02 -10.56 -0.12
N MET A 211 -6.57 -9.49 -0.76
CA MET A 211 -7.30 -8.22 -0.79
C MET A 211 -8.48 -8.37 -1.74
N PRO A 212 -9.69 -7.99 -1.31
CA PRO A 212 -10.86 -8.04 -2.18
C PRO A 212 -10.70 -7.05 -3.34
N GLU A 213 -11.40 -7.32 -4.42
CA GLU A 213 -11.56 -6.35 -5.49
C GLU A 213 -12.26 -5.10 -4.98
N LEU A 214 -12.00 -3.98 -5.66
CA LEU A 214 -12.57 -2.70 -5.27
C LEU A 214 -14.06 -2.68 -5.64
N THR A 215 -14.92 -2.70 -4.64
CA THR A 215 -16.38 -2.60 -4.82
C THR A 215 -16.79 -1.15 -5.11
N GLU A 216 -17.97 -0.98 -5.71
CA GLU A 216 -18.57 0.34 -5.96
C GLU A 216 -18.64 1.18 -4.67
N THR A 217 -19.13 0.58 -3.59
CA THR A 217 -19.24 1.25 -2.28
C THR A 217 -17.89 1.70 -1.75
N ALA A 218 -16.85 0.85 -1.84
CA ALA A 218 -15.51 1.19 -1.41
C ALA A 218 -14.90 2.30 -2.28
N LEU A 219 -15.10 2.26 -3.60
CA LEU A 219 -14.61 3.28 -4.52
C LEU A 219 -15.29 4.64 -4.27
N LEU A 220 -16.60 4.66 -4.07
CA LEU A 220 -17.35 5.88 -3.72
C LEU A 220 -16.84 6.48 -2.40
N SER A 221 -16.58 5.66 -1.38
CA SER A 221 -15.99 6.11 -0.11
C SER A 221 -14.58 6.69 -0.32
N LEU A 222 -13.75 6.04 -1.11
CA LEU A 222 -12.40 6.53 -1.45
C LEU A 222 -12.44 7.86 -2.22
N LEU A 223 -13.37 8.02 -3.17
CA LEU A 223 -13.56 9.27 -3.89
C LEU A 223 -14.07 10.38 -2.96
N ALA A 224 -15.02 10.08 -2.08
CA ALA A 224 -15.56 11.06 -1.13
C ALA A 224 -14.47 11.58 -0.16
N LYS A 225 -13.58 10.70 0.31
CA LYS A 225 -12.49 11.07 1.22
C LYS A 225 -11.28 11.68 0.49
N GLY A 226 -10.98 11.16 -0.69
CA GLY A 226 -9.80 11.56 -1.46
C GLY A 226 -9.98 12.79 -2.34
N CYS A 227 -11.23 13.10 -2.70
CA CYS A 227 -11.65 14.19 -3.56
C CYS A 227 -12.97 14.79 -3.02
N PRO A 228 -12.96 15.42 -1.82
CA PRO A 228 -14.17 15.90 -1.14
C PRO A 228 -14.89 17.00 -1.94
N GLU A 229 -14.18 17.66 -2.84
CA GLU A 229 -14.69 18.69 -3.75
C GLU A 229 -15.65 18.16 -4.82
N LEU A 230 -15.61 16.86 -5.12
CA LEU A 230 -16.53 16.24 -6.07
C LEU A 230 -17.97 16.26 -5.55
N SER A 231 -18.89 16.65 -6.43
CA SER A 231 -20.34 16.46 -6.21
C SER A 231 -20.68 14.96 -6.11
N GLN A 232 -21.83 14.63 -5.56
CA GLN A 232 -22.31 13.24 -5.54
C GLN A 232 -22.44 12.67 -6.97
N ASN A 233 -22.90 13.49 -7.92
CA ASN A 233 -22.99 13.09 -9.32
C ASN A 233 -21.59 12.82 -9.91
N GLY A 234 -20.64 13.73 -9.71
CA GLY A 234 -19.27 13.55 -10.18
C GLY A 234 -18.61 12.28 -9.64
N ARG A 235 -18.82 11.97 -8.35
CA ARG A 235 -18.36 10.71 -7.74
C ARG A 235 -18.99 9.49 -8.39
N ASN A 236 -20.29 9.52 -8.64
CA ASN A 236 -20.99 8.39 -9.26
C ASN A 236 -20.53 8.16 -10.71
N VAL A 237 -20.36 9.22 -11.51
CA VAL A 237 -19.85 9.11 -12.88
C VAL A 237 -18.46 8.50 -12.91
N LEU A 238 -17.53 9.05 -12.11
CA LEU A 238 -16.13 8.56 -12.06
C LEU A 238 -16.04 7.14 -11.48
N CYS A 239 -16.90 6.80 -10.54
CA CYS A 239 -16.98 5.44 -10.00
C CYS A 239 -17.39 4.43 -11.07
N LYS A 240 -18.48 4.68 -11.78
CA LYS A 240 -18.96 3.81 -12.85
C LYS A 240 -17.96 3.69 -13.99
N LEU A 241 -17.35 4.79 -14.40
CA LEU A 241 -16.29 4.79 -15.41
C LEU A 241 -15.12 3.90 -14.98
N PHE A 242 -14.64 4.05 -13.75
CA PHE A 242 -13.52 3.26 -13.25
C PHE A 242 -13.85 1.76 -13.20
N LEU A 243 -15.06 1.41 -12.75
CA LEU A 243 -15.52 0.01 -12.70
C LEU A 243 -15.68 -0.59 -14.09
N ALA A 244 -16.19 0.17 -15.06
CA ALA A 244 -16.28 -0.29 -16.44
C ALA A 244 -14.89 -0.54 -17.08
N LEU A 245 -13.90 0.32 -16.80
CA LEU A 245 -12.52 0.07 -17.22
C LEU A 245 -11.94 -1.16 -16.50
N ALA A 246 -12.24 -1.36 -15.22
CA ALA A 246 -11.80 -2.53 -14.48
C ALA A 246 -12.40 -3.83 -15.03
N GLU A 247 -13.66 -3.81 -15.48
CA GLU A 247 -14.31 -4.94 -16.13
C GLU A 247 -13.64 -5.28 -17.46
N LYS A 248 -13.36 -4.28 -18.32
CA LYS A 248 -12.62 -4.47 -19.57
C LYS A 248 -11.22 -5.06 -19.34
N HIS A 249 -10.55 -4.61 -18.28
CA HIS A 249 -9.29 -5.21 -17.87
C HIS A 249 -9.45 -6.68 -17.44
N ALA A 250 -10.46 -7.01 -16.66
CA ALA A 250 -10.75 -8.38 -16.23
C ALA A 250 -11.05 -9.32 -17.40
N GLN A 251 -11.65 -8.78 -18.48
CA GLN A 251 -11.89 -9.48 -19.74
C GLN A 251 -10.62 -9.62 -20.61
N GLY A 252 -9.52 -8.99 -20.23
CA GLY A 252 -8.26 -9.01 -20.97
C GLY A 252 -8.21 -8.08 -22.19
N GLU A 253 -9.22 -7.20 -22.36
CA GLU A 253 -9.31 -6.28 -23.50
C GLU A 253 -8.39 -5.06 -23.37
N ILE A 254 -8.11 -4.65 -22.14
CA ILE A 254 -7.19 -3.53 -21.83
C ILE A 254 -6.22 -3.91 -20.72
N SER A 255 -5.05 -3.28 -20.72
CA SER A 255 -4.08 -3.47 -19.65
C SER A 255 -4.49 -2.77 -18.34
N SER A 256 -3.92 -3.20 -17.23
CA SER A 256 -4.13 -2.57 -15.91
C SER A 256 -3.68 -1.10 -15.82
N ARG A 257 -3.06 -0.57 -16.88
CA ARG A 257 -2.57 0.82 -16.91
C ARG A 257 -3.73 1.80 -16.96
N ALA A 258 -4.84 1.45 -17.60
CA ALA A 258 -6.06 2.25 -17.62
C ALA A 258 -6.82 2.20 -16.28
N VAL A 259 -6.61 1.17 -15.46
CA VAL A 259 -7.27 0.99 -14.16
C VAL A 259 -6.38 1.55 -13.05
N ASP A 260 -6.23 2.87 -13.04
CA ASP A 260 -5.34 3.57 -12.13
C ASP A 260 -6.08 4.60 -11.26
N LEU A 261 -6.32 4.25 -9.99
CA LEU A 261 -6.98 5.14 -9.03
C LEU A 261 -6.15 6.42 -8.73
N ARG A 262 -4.81 6.33 -8.81
CA ARG A 262 -3.95 7.50 -8.66
C ARG A 262 -4.14 8.44 -9.84
N GLY A 263 -4.22 7.88 -11.05
CA GLY A 263 -4.52 8.59 -12.28
C GLY A 263 -5.90 9.25 -12.25
N LEU A 264 -6.93 8.54 -11.80
CA LEU A 264 -8.27 9.09 -11.61
C LEU A 264 -8.27 10.31 -10.67
N ARG A 265 -7.59 10.20 -9.53
CA ARG A 265 -7.45 11.34 -8.59
C ARG A 265 -6.65 12.51 -9.18
N SER A 266 -5.67 12.22 -10.03
CA SER A 266 -4.93 13.27 -10.75
C SER A 266 -5.83 13.95 -11.77
N ALA A 267 -6.69 13.20 -12.47
CA ALA A 267 -7.68 13.76 -13.37
C ALA A 267 -8.63 14.72 -12.65
N VAL A 268 -9.18 14.33 -11.49
CA VAL A 268 -10.02 15.21 -10.67
C VAL A 268 -9.31 16.52 -10.33
N ARG A 269 -8.03 16.46 -9.94
CA ARG A 269 -7.26 17.68 -9.64
C ARG A 269 -7.04 18.55 -10.86
N MET A 270 -6.79 17.96 -12.04
CA MET A 270 -6.63 18.73 -13.29
C MET A 270 -7.95 19.43 -13.68
N MET A 271 -9.09 18.78 -13.50
CA MET A 271 -10.40 19.39 -13.71
C MET A 271 -10.62 20.64 -12.85
N GLN A 272 -10.12 20.69 -11.62
CA GLN A 272 -10.19 21.89 -10.75
C GLN A 272 -9.44 23.08 -11.31
N PHE A 273 -8.48 22.86 -12.20
CA PHE A 273 -7.73 23.92 -12.90
C PHE A 273 -8.27 24.21 -14.33
N GLY A 274 -9.48 23.72 -14.63
CA GLY A 274 -10.17 24.05 -15.89
C GLY A 274 -9.85 23.09 -17.05
N VAL A 275 -9.15 21.99 -16.82
CA VAL A 275 -8.99 20.92 -17.81
C VAL A 275 -10.34 20.21 -17.99
N THR A 276 -10.76 19.96 -19.22
CA THR A 276 -12.02 19.21 -19.46
C THR A 276 -11.96 17.81 -18.86
N PRO A 277 -13.08 17.24 -18.40
CA PRO A 277 -13.11 15.88 -17.84
C PRO A 277 -12.52 14.85 -18.80
N TRP A 278 -12.85 14.95 -20.09
CA TRP A 278 -12.29 14.11 -21.15
C TRP A 278 -10.76 14.14 -21.18
N GLN A 279 -10.17 15.32 -21.30
CA GLN A 279 -8.72 15.48 -21.36
C GLN A 279 -8.04 15.04 -20.06
N ALA A 280 -8.63 15.36 -18.92
CA ALA A 280 -8.09 15.01 -17.63
C ALA A 280 -8.05 13.48 -17.42
N ILE A 281 -9.11 12.76 -17.83
CA ILE A 281 -9.18 11.31 -17.78
C ILE A 281 -8.20 10.69 -18.78
N ALA A 282 -8.14 11.20 -20.01
CA ALA A 282 -7.17 10.76 -21.01
C ALA A 282 -5.75 10.82 -20.45
N MET A 283 -5.28 11.98 -20.02
CA MET A 283 -3.94 12.20 -19.48
C MET A 283 -3.68 11.41 -18.18
N GLY A 284 -4.69 11.32 -17.31
CA GLY A 284 -4.57 10.68 -16.01
C GLY A 284 -4.54 9.15 -16.08
N MET A 285 -5.23 8.56 -17.04
CA MET A 285 -5.48 7.12 -17.09
C MET A 285 -5.18 6.51 -18.46
N ILE A 286 -5.84 6.96 -19.52
CA ILE A 286 -5.90 6.24 -20.80
C ILE A 286 -4.57 6.34 -21.58
N ASP A 287 -3.93 7.50 -21.59
CA ASP A 287 -2.64 7.71 -22.29
C ASP A 287 -1.48 6.90 -21.69
N LYS A 288 -1.71 6.18 -20.59
CA LYS A 288 -0.77 5.22 -20.02
C LYS A 288 -0.79 3.87 -20.76
N CYS A 289 -1.83 3.58 -21.52
CA CYS A 289 -1.88 2.43 -22.42
C CYS A 289 -0.92 2.67 -23.57
N MET A 290 -0.09 1.68 -23.88
CA MET A 290 0.94 1.79 -24.93
C MET A 290 0.43 1.36 -26.30
N GLU A 291 -0.50 0.39 -26.30
CA GLU A 291 -1.11 -0.14 -27.51
C GLU A 291 -2.29 0.73 -27.93
N GLU A 292 -2.35 1.06 -29.23
CA GLU A 292 -3.40 1.91 -29.79
C GLU A 292 -4.79 1.28 -29.64
N GLU A 293 -4.88 -0.04 -29.88
CA GLU A 293 -6.14 -0.78 -29.74
C GLU A 293 -6.67 -0.72 -28.29
N GLU A 294 -5.80 -0.88 -27.29
CA GLU A 294 -6.19 -0.72 -25.87
C GLU A 294 -6.71 0.69 -25.57
N ARG A 295 -6.05 1.71 -26.16
CA ARG A 295 -6.45 3.11 -25.97
C ARG A 295 -7.81 3.37 -26.58
N GLU A 296 -8.08 2.87 -27.78
CA GLU A 296 -9.39 3.02 -28.43
C GLU A 296 -10.49 2.38 -27.61
N ILE A 297 -10.31 1.13 -27.15
CA ILE A 297 -11.27 0.43 -26.29
C ILE A 297 -11.52 1.23 -25.00
N ALA A 298 -10.46 1.72 -24.39
CA ALA A 298 -10.59 2.51 -23.16
C ALA A 298 -11.29 3.85 -23.40
N PHE A 299 -11.04 4.53 -24.52
CA PHE A 299 -11.76 5.75 -24.92
C PHE A 299 -13.23 5.49 -25.22
N ASP A 300 -13.59 4.34 -25.81
CA ASP A 300 -14.98 3.97 -26.03
C ASP A 300 -15.72 3.83 -24.68
N VAL A 301 -15.07 3.27 -23.67
CA VAL A 301 -15.63 3.24 -22.31
C VAL A 301 -15.79 4.67 -21.76
N VAL A 302 -14.79 5.55 -21.93
CA VAL A 302 -14.89 6.94 -21.45
C VAL A 302 -16.06 7.67 -22.09
N ARG A 303 -16.29 7.51 -23.40
CA ARG A 303 -17.40 8.12 -24.15
C ARG A 303 -18.78 7.79 -23.57
N LEU A 304 -18.96 6.66 -22.92
CA LEU A 304 -20.22 6.29 -22.29
C LEU A 304 -20.57 7.16 -21.07
N PHE A 305 -19.58 7.81 -20.45
CA PHE A 305 -19.74 8.53 -19.20
C PHE A 305 -19.42 10.02 -19.31
N VAL A 306 -18.55 10.40 -20.25
CA VAL A 306 -18.01 11.76 -20.40
C VAL A 306 -17.87 12.10 -21.86
N GLY A 307 -18.52 13.19 -22.28
CA GLY A 307 -18.38 13.73 -23.62
C GLY A 307 -17.09 14.55 -23.79
N GLU A 308 -16.55 14.61 -25.02
CA GLU A 308 -15.33 15.38 -25.33
C GLU A 308 -15.47 16.88 -25.02
N GLY A 309 -16.69 17.42 -25.09
CA GLY A 309 -17.01 18.84 -24.85
C GLY A 309 -17.58 19.12 -23.47
N ASP A 310 -17.64 18.14 -22.57
CA ASP A 310 -18.24 18.32 -21.25
C ASP A 310 -17.40 19.30 -20.40
N SER A 311 -18.11 20.19 -19.68
CA SER A 311 -17.49 21.06 -18.67
C SER A 311 -17.22 20.30 -17.39
N ALA A 312 -16.13 20.66 -16.71
CA ALA A 312 -15.82 20.14 -15.38
C ALA A 312 -16.82 20.57 -14.30
N ASP A 313 -17.62 21.63 -14.53
CA ASP A 313 -18.53 22.22 -13.54
C ASP A 313 -19.57 21.20 -13.03
N GLY A 314 -20.01 20.26 -13.87
CA GLY A 314 -20.96 19.21 -13.50
C GLY A 314 -20.39 18.15 -12.52
N PHE A 315 -19.08 18.15 -12.33
CA PHE A 315 -18.39 17.20 -11.44
C PHE A 315 -18.16 17.74 -10.03
N PHE A 316 -18.24 19.04 -9.84
CA PHE A 316 -17.97 19.71 -8.57
C PHE A 316 -19.26 20.24 -7.90
N ALA A 317 -19.19 20.43 -6.57
CA ALA A 317 -20.29 20.95 -5.76
C ALA A 317 -20.26 22.49 -5.68
#